data_af0f4426b7480dd80e85c11177907a83
#
_entry.id   af0f4426b7480dd80e85c11177907a83
#
_cell.length_a   1.000
_cell.length_b   1.000
_cell.length_c   1.000
_cell.angle_alpha   90.00
_cell.angle_beta   90.00
_cell.angle_gamma   90.00
#
_symmetry.space_group_name_H-M   'P 1'
#
loop_
_entity.id
_entity.type
_entity.pdbx_description
1 polymer ?
#
loop_
_entity_poly.entity_id
_entity_poly.type
_entity_poly.pdbx_seq_one_letter_code
_entity_poly.pdbx_strand_id
1 'polypeptide(L)'
;KATTDRNARTLRDLVRQEGNKNCADCKKNDARWASWNLGVYLCIRCSGIHRSMGTHISKVKSIDLDIWQPEQMDSMKKWGNKRANLYWEAHLKPGHHPPDHKIESFIRSKYESRKWVLSDHPPRDPSVLEEG
;
A
#
# COMPACT_ATOMS: atom_id res chain seq x y z
N LYS A 1 -12.23 22.16 -5.33
CA LYS A 1 -13.20 21.34 -4.60
C LYS A 1 -13.72 20.17 -5.44
N ALA A 2 -14.14 20.41 -6.68
CA ALA A 2 -14.66 19.35 -7.54
C ALA A 2 -13.61 18.25 -7.79
N THR A 3 -12.35 18.63 -8.00
CA THR A 3 -11.26 17.68 -8.20
C THR A 3 -11.01 16.88 -6.93
N THR A 4 -11.06 17.53 -5.76
CA THR A 4 -10.87 16.86 -4.48
C THR A 4 -11.97 15.82 -4.24
N ASP A 5 -13.23 16.20 -4.52
CA ASP A 5 -14.36 15.29 -4.35
C ASP A 5 -14.26 14.11 -5.31
N ARG A 6 -13.85 14.37 -6.55
CA ARG A 6 -13.65 13.32 -7.55
C ARG A 6 -12.57 12.35 -7.13
N ASN A 7 -11.44 12.85 -6.62
CA ASN A 7 -10.33 12.01 -6.18
C ASN A 7 -10.74 11.14 -4.99
N ALA A 8 -11.45 11.71 -4.02
CA ALA A 8 -11.92 10.94 -2.87
C ALA A 8 -12.87 9.82 -3.32
N ARG A 9 -13.76 10.12 -4.26
CA ARG A 9 -14.69 9.13 -4.79
C ARG A 9 -13.94 8.01 -5.54
N THR A 10 -12.97 8.39 -6.37
CA THR A 10 -12.14 7.43 -7.09
C THR A 10 -11.39 6.52 -6.13
N LEU A 11 -10.81 7.08 -5.06
CA LEU A 11 -10.08 6.28 -4.07
C LEU A 11 -11.00 5.33 -3.33
N ARG A 12 -12.22 5.76 -3.00
CA ARG A 12 -13.19 4.87 -2.36
C ARG A 12 -13.55 3.70 -3.26
N ASP A 13 -13.71 3.96 -4.57
CA ASP A 13 -13.99 2.90 -5.54
C ASP A 13 -12.81 1.94 -5.67
N LEU A 14 -11.59 2.48 -5.71
CA LEU A 14 -10.39 1.66 -5.80
C LEU A 14 -10.21 0.77 -4.57
N VAL A 15 -10.46 1.30 -3.39
CA VAL A 15 -10.28 0.52 -2.15
C VAL A 15 -11.33 -0.59 -2.02
N ARG A 16 -12.46 -0.46 -2.71
CA ARG A 16 -13.50 -1.50 -2.72
C ARG A 16 -13.20 -2.64 -3.67
N GLN A 17 -12.22 -2.48 -4.55
CA GLN A 17 -11.87 -3.51 -5.49
C GLN A 17 -11.28 -4.73 -4.78
N GLU A 18 -11.50 -5.89 -5.38
CA GLU A 18 -10.92 -7.14 -4.91
C GLU A 18 -9.41 -6.98 -4.82
N GLY A 19 -8.84 -7.34 -3.69
CA GLY A 19 -7.42 -7.18 -3.44
C GLY A 19 -7.04 -5.91 -2.69
N ASN A 20 -7.91 -4.88 -2.71
CA ASN A 20 -7.64 -3.62 -2.01
C ASN A 20 -8.43 -3.44 -0.72
N LYS A 21 -9.44 -4.26 -0.49
CA LYS A 21 -10.32 -4.11 0.67
C LYS A 21 -9.59 -4.28 1.99
N ASN A 22 -8.59 -5.13 2.00
CA ASN A 22 -7.83 -5.44 3.21
C ASN A 22 -6.51 -4.68 3.21
N CYS A 23 -6.03 -4.34 4.40
CA CYS A 23 -4.74 -3.71 4.56
C CYS A 23 -3.65 -4.54 3.88
N ALA A 24 -2.74 -3.89 3.15
CA ALA A 24 -1.67 -4.56 2.43
C ALA A 24 -0.75 -5.37 3.35
N ASP A 25 -0.63 -4.97 4.60
CA ASP A 25 0.33 -5.55 5.54
C ASP A 25 -0.31 -6.52 6.52
N CYS A 26 -1.28 -6.06 7.31
CA CYS A 26 -1.90 -6.93 8.32
C CYS A 26 -3.03 -7.79 7.75
N LYS A 27 -3.50 -7.47 6.55
CA LYS A 27 -4.55 -8.19 5.82
C LYS A 27 -5.93 -8.09 6.46
N LYS A 28 -6.10 -7.25 7.47
CA LYS A 28 -7.40 -7.01 8.10
C LYS A 28 -8.22 -6.00 7.29
N ASN A 29 -9.52 -6.00 7.50
CA ASN A 29 -10.43 -5.10 6.80
C ASN A 29 -10.22 -3.63 7.16
N ASP A 30 -10.87 -2.75 6.39
CA ASP A 30 -10.98 -1.32 6.70
C ASP A 30 -9.72 -0.53 6.37
N ALA A 31 -9.22 -0.71 5.16
CA ALA A 31 -8.06 0.03 4.65
C ALA A 31 -8.51 1.41 4.17
N ARG A 32 -8.48 2.40 5.06
CA ARG A 32 -8.89 3.79 4.77
C ARG A 32 -7.73 4.76 4.64
N TRP A 33 -6.53 4.27 4.71
CA TRP A 33 -5.31 5.04 4.57
C TRP A 33 -4.50 4.48 3.41
N ALA A 34 -3.53 5.24 2.97
CA ALA A 34 -2.70 4.81 1.84
C ALA A 34 -1.29 5.35 1.97
N SER A 35 -0.33 4.57 1.47
CA SER A 35 1.01 5.06 1.20
C SER A 35 1.10 5.22 -0.31
N TRP A 36 1.02 6.47 -0.80
CA TRP A 36 0.87 6.68 -2.24
C TRP A 36 2.14 6.38 -3.03
N ASN A 37 3.32 6.57 -2.44
CA ASN A 37 4.56 6.25 -3.12
C ASN A 37 4.78 4.75 -3.28
N LEU A 38 4.21 3.96 -2.38
CA LEU A 38 4.26 2.50 -2.46
C LEU A 38 3.06 1.93 -3.20
N GLY A 39 1.99 2.71 -3.29
CA GLY A 39 0.77 2.27 -3.98
C GLY A 39 -0.07 1.28 -3.20
N VAL A 40 -0.04 1.33 -1.86
CA VAL A 40 -0.76 0.37 -1.01
C VAL A 40 -1.82 1.05 -0.17
N TYR A 41 -2.91 0.31 0.10
CA TYR A 41 -3.98 0.74 1.01
C TYR A 41 -3.77 0.08 2.37
N LEU A 42 -3.91 0.87 3.44
CA LEU A 42 -3.53 0.47 4.79
C LEU A 42 -4.65 0.75 5.78
N CYS A 43 -4.71 -0.06 6.84
CA CYS A 43 -5.56 0.26 7.98
C CYS A 43 -4.89 1.35 8.82
N ILE A 44 -5.65 1.90 9.78
CA ILE A 44 -5.14 3.01 10.60
C ILE A 44 -3.90 2.62 11.40
N ARG A 45 -3.86 1.41 11.93
CA ARG A 45 -2.72 0.93 12.72
C ARG A 45 -1.46 0.84 11.86
N CYS A 46 -1.55 0.19 10.70
CA CYS A 46 -0.41 0.02 9.82
C CYS A 46 0.04 1.35 9.22
N SER A 47 -0.90 2.27 8.96
CA SER A 47 -0.53 3.60 8.48
C SER A 47 0.32 4.35 9.50
N GLY A 48 0.01 4.19 10.79
CA GLY A 48 0.83 4.77 11.86
C GLY A 48 2.24 4.21 11.88
N ILE A 49 2.37 2.91 11.67
CA ILE A 49 3.67 2.26 11.59
C ILE A 49 4.46 2.76 10.37
N HIS A 50 3.78 2.91 9.22
CA HIS A 50 4.40 3.47 8.02
C HIS A 50 4.94 4.87 8.26
N ARG A 51 4.18 5.71 8.97
CA ARG A 51 4.64 7.05 9.31
C ARG A 51 5.89 7.02 10.18
N SER A 52 5.99 6.05 11.07
CA SER A 52 7.15 5.92 11.94
C SER A 52 8.43 5.54 11.20
N MET A 53 8.30 4.95 10.02
CA MET A 53 9.47 4.63 9.19
C MET A 53 10.05 5.87 8.49
N GLY A 54 9.26 6.95 8.37
CA GLY A 54 9.71 8.19 7.75
C GLY A 54 9.20 8.35 6.32
N THR A 55 9.07 9.60 5.89
CA THR A 55 8.54 9.93 4.56
C THR A 55 9.46 9.50 3.42
N HIS A 56 10.73 9.25 3.71
CA HIS A 56 11.65 8.74 2.68
C HIS A 56 11.34 7.29 2.30
N ILE A 57 10.60 6.57 3.15
CA ILE A 57 10.20 5.19 2.88
C ILE A 57 8.71 5.13 2.50
N SER A 58 7.85 5.81 3.26
CA SER A 58 6.41 5.71 3.07
C SER A 58 5.75 7.08 3.26
N LYS A 59 5.01 7.50 2.23
CA LYS A 59 4.28 8.78 2.26
C LYS A 59 2.80 8.48 2.43
N VAL A 60 2.32 8.64 3.65
CA VAL A 60 0.97 8.24 4.06
C VAL A 60 -0.04 9.38 3.88
N LYS A 61 -1.21 9.05 3.34
CA LYS A 61 -2.34 9.97 3.24
C LYS A 61 -3.63 9.26 3.60
N SER A 62 -4.58 10.02 4.17
CA SER A 62 -5.92 9.53 4.41
C SER A 62 -6.72 9.59 3.11
N ILE A 63 -7.50 8.57 2.84
CA ILE A 63 -8.37 8.54 1.66
C ILE A 63 -9.46 9.59 1.76
N ASP A 64 -10.01 9.79 2.96
CA ASP A 64 -11.15 10.68 3.18
C ASP A 64 -10.80 12.09 3.62
N LEU A 65 -9.65 12.29 4.28
CA LEU A 65 -9.32 13.54 4.96
C LEU A 65 -8.28 14.39 4.26
N ASP A 66 -7.44 13.80 3.42
CA ASP A 66 -6.35 14.52 2.76
C ASP A 66 -6.69 14.89 1.32
N ILE A 67 -6.01 15.91 0.82
CA ILE A 67 -6.14 16.33 -0.58
C ILE A 67 -5.10 15.57 -1.40
N TRP A 68 -5.53 15.00 -2.53
CA TRP A 68 -4.67 14.16 -3.37
C TRP A 68 -4.29 14.89 -4.66
N GLN A 69 -3.02 14.80 -5.03
CA GLN A 69 -2.50 15.38 -6.27
C GLN A 69 -2.56 14.35 -7.40
N PRO A 70 -2.53 14.80 -8.68
CA PRO A 70 -2.64 13.87 -9.81
C PRO A 70 -1.61 12.74 -9.81
N GLU A 71 -0.34 13.02 -9.49
CA GLU A 71 0.69 11.98 -9.47
C GLU A 71 0.45 10.95 -8.39
N GLN A 72 -0.13 11.39 -7.26
CA GLN A 72 -0.46 10.49 -6.16
C GLN A 72 -1.62 9.57 -6.56
N MET A 73 -2.61 10.13 -7.23
CA MET A 73 -3.73 9.35 -7.75
C MET A 73 -3.27 8.33 -8.78
N ASP A 74 -2.38 8.75 -9.68
CA ASP A 74 -1.85 7.86 -10.71
C ASP A 74 -1.11 6.67 -10.09
N SER A 75 -0.34 6.92 -9.04
CA SER A 75 0.38 5.86 -8.35
C SER A 75 -0.59 4.82 -7.77
N MET A 76 -1.67 5.28 -7.12
CA MET A 76 -2.65 4.37 -6.53
C MET A 76 -3.42 3.58 -7.60
N LYS A 77 -3.75 4.22 -8.73
CA LYS A 77 -4.41 3.53 -9.85
C LYS A 77 -3.51 2.50 -10.48
N LYS A 78 -2.22 2.81 -10.57
CA LYS A 78 -1.22 1.97 -11.19
C LYS A 78 -0.87 0.76 -10.33
N TRP A 79 -0.75 0.94 -9.02
CA TRP A 79 -0.35 -0.10 -8.10
C TRP A 79 -1.53 -0.86 -7.50
N GLY A 80 -1.94 -0.53 -6.30
CA GLY A 80 -2.91 -1.30 -5.52
C GLY A 80 -2.24 -2.41 -4.73
N ASN A 81 -2.99 -2.99 -3.79
CA ASN A 81 -2.41 -3.94 -2.83
C ASN A 81 -1.91 -5.23 -3.50
N LYS A 82 -2.67 -5.74 -4.48
CA LYS A 82 -2.28 -6.99 -5.15
C LYS A 82 -0.93 -6.85 -5.85
N ARG A 83 -0.80 -5.83 -6.71
CA ARG A 83 0.45 -5.62 -7.45
C ARG A 83 1.59 -5.26 -6.53
N ALA A 84 1.34 -4.41 -5.54
CA ALA A 84 2.37 -4.02 -4.59
C ALA A 84 2.92 -5.24 -3.86
N ASN A 85 2.05 -6.14 -3.41
CA ASN A 85 2.49 -7.33 -2.69
C ASN A 85 3.15 -8.37 -3.59
N LEU A 86 2.85 -8.39 -4.89
CA LEU A 86 3.60 -9.22 -5.83
C LEU A 86 5.07 -8.82 -5.87
N TYR A 87 5.35 -7.55 -5.60
CA TYR A 87 6.73 -7.06 -5.53
C TYR A 87 7.29 -7.16 -4.11
N TRP A 88 6.60 -6.57 -3.12
CA TRP A 88 7.13 -6.43 -1.76
C TRP A 88 7.12 -7.74 -0.96
N GLU A 89 6.21 -8.65 -1.29
CA GLU A 89 6.10 -9.95 -0.63
C GLU A 89 6.46 -11.13 -1.55
N ALA A 90 7.22 -10.86 -2.61
CA ALA A 90 7.54 -11.87 -3.63
C ALA A 90 8.16 -13.13 -3.03
N HIS A 91 9.02 -12.99 -2.03
CA HIS A 91 9.71 -14.09 -1.40
C HIS A 91 9.17 -14.43 -0.01
N LEU A 92 8.04 -13.83 0.37
CA LEU A 92 7.38 -14.15 1.62
C LEU A 92 6.65 -15.48 1.48
N LYS A 93 6.74 -16.31 2.53
CA LYS A 93 6.05 -17.60 2.53
C LYS A 93 4.54 -17.41 2.37
N PRO A 94 3.91 -18.13 1.41
CA PRO A 94 2.45 -18.01 1.22
C PRO A 94 1.68 -18.31 2.50
N GLY A 95 0.66 -17.49 2.75
CA GLY A 95 -0.18 -17.65 3.93
C GLY A 95 0.43 -17.12 5.23
N HIS A 96 1.61 -16.51 5.17
CA HIS A 96 2.24 -15.97 6.37
C HIS A 96 1.46 -14.75 6.87
N HIS A 97 1.09 -14.80 8.14
CA HIS A 97 0.44 -13.68 8.82
C HIS A 97 1.15 -13.44 10.15
N PRO A 98 1.83 -12.29 10.32
CA PRO A 98 2.50 -12.02 11.60
C PRO A 98 1.47 -11.80 12.71
N PRO A 99 1.78 -12.23 13.95
CA PRO A 99 0.92 -11.88 15.07
C PRO A 99 0.91 -10.37 15.30
N ASP A 100 -0.16 -9.85 15.91
CA ASP A 100 -0.35 -8.41 16.09
C ASP A 100 0.84 -7.75 16.79
N HIS A 101 1.43 -8.39 17.77
CA HIS A 101 2.56 -7.81 18.50
C HIS A 101 3.85 -7.74 17.69
N LYS A 102 3.88 -8.41 16.53
CA LYS A 102 5.05 -8.39 15.64
C LYS A 102 4.80 -7.63 14.34
N ILE A 103 3.64 -6.98 14.21
CA ILE A 103 3.28 -6.33 12.96
C ILE A 103 4.25 -5.18 12.59
N GLU A 104 4.70 -4.41 13.57
CA GLU A 104 5.65 -3.33 13.32
C GLU A 104 6.97 -3.89 12.77
N SER A 105 7.49 -4.93 13.38
CA SER A 105 8.71 -5.58 12.94
C SER A 105 8.55 -6.13 11.51
N PHE A 106 7.40 -6.72 11.22
CA PHE A 106 7.08 -7.25 9.91
C PHE A 106 7.07 -6.14 8.85
N ILE A 107 6.41 -5.03 9.13
CA ILE A 107 6.30 -3.91 8.20
C ILE A 107 7.68 -3.30 7.93
N ARG A 108 8.51 -3.12 8.96
CA ARG A 108 9.86 -2.61 8.79
C ARG A 108 10.72 -3.55 7.96
N SER A 109 10.61 -4.86 8.19
CA SER A 109 11.33 -5.85 7.38
C SER A 109 10.88 -5.80 5.92
N LYS A 110 9.59 -5.62 5.68
CA LYS A 110 9.01 -5.61 4.34
C LYS A 110 9.46 -4.40 3.53
N TYR A 111 9.41 -3.20 4.10
CA TYR A 111 9.64 -1.97 3.35
C TYR A 111 10.99 -1.31 3.62
N GLU A 112 11.45 -1.33 4.85
CA GLU A 112 12.71 -0.69 5.22
C GLU A 112 13.90 -1.58 4.88
N SER A 113 13.85 -2.83 5.32
CA SER A 113 14.91 -3.81 5.06
C SER A 113 14.77 -4.49 3.70
N ARG A 114 13.59 -4.39 3.09
CA ARG A 114 13.30 -4.95 1.76
C ARG A 114 13.58 -6.44 1.68
N LYS A 115 13.20 -7.15 2.73
CA LYS A 115 13.56 -8.54 2.94
C LYS A 115 12.98 -9.49 1.89
N TRP A 116 11.79 -9.20 1.41
CA TRP A 116 11.04 -10.11 0.53
C TRP A 116 10.77 -9.53 -0.86
N VAL A 117 11.48 -8.48 -1.25
CA VAL A 117 11.24 -7.84 -2.55
C VAL A 117 11.69 -8.73 -3.71
N LEU A 118 11.00 -8.57 -4.84
CA LEU A 118 11.27 -9.34 -6.05
C LEU A 118 12.62 -8.98 -6.67
N SER A 119 12.99 -7.69 -6.64
CA SER A 119 14.21 -7.18 -7.27
C SER A 119 14.65 -5.91 -6.57
N ASP A 120 15.78 -5.34 -7.01
CA ASP A 120 16.34 -4.13 -6.39
C ASP A 120 15.42 -2.92 -6.51
N HIS A 121 14.66 -2.82 -7.59
CA HIS A 121 13.77 -1.69 -7.85
C HIS A 121 12.42 -2.15 -8.35
N PRO A 122 11.32 -1.52 -7.90
CA PRO A 122 10.00 -1.82 -8.44
C PRO A 122 9.94 -1.46 -9.93
N PRO A 123 9.16 -2.21 -10.73
CA PRO A 123 9.02 -1.88 -12.14
C PRO A 123 8.24 -0.58 -12.32
N ARG A 124 8.49 0.12 -13.41
CA ARG A 124 7.75 1.34 -13.75
C ARG A 124 6.28 1.02 -14.04
N ASP A 125 6.06 -0.10 -14.70
CA ASP A 125 4.72 -0.59 -15.00
C ASP A 125 4.44 -1.83 -14.19
N PRO A 126 3.70 -1.72 -13.07
CA PRO A 126 3.49 -2.88 -12.19
C PRO A 126 2.62 -3.97 -12.81
N SER A 127 1.97 -3.73 -13.94
CA SER A 127 1.20 -4.77 -14.61
C SER A 127 2.07 -5.95 -15.04
N VAL A 128 3.37 -5.73 -15.24
CA VAL A 128 4.28 -6.82 -15.58
C VAL A 128 4.38 -7.87 -14.47
N LEU A 129 4.08 -7.48 -13.23
CA LEU A 129 4.10 -8.41 -12.10
C LEU A 129 3.01 -9.46 -12.20
N GLU A 130 1.91 -9.13 -12.88
CA GLU A 130 0.79 -10.04 -13.05
C GLU A 130 0.97 -11.00 -14.24
N GLU A 131 1.92 -10.71 -15.11
CA GLU A 131 2.17 -11.51 -16.31
C GLU A 131 3.01 -12.76 -16.03
N GLY A 132 3.79 -12.72 -14.98
CA GLY A 132 4.71 -13.77 -14.66
C GLY A 132 4.15 -14.94 -13.93
#